data_2d871fa9318211b9567bc0deda274d86
#
_entry.id   2d871fa9318211b9567bc0deda274d86
#
_cell.length_a   1.000
_cell.length_b   1.000
_cell.length_c   1.000
_cell.angle_alpha   90.00
_cell.angle_beta   90.00
_cell.angle_gamma   90.00
#
_symmetry.space_group_name_H-M   'P 1'
#
loop_
_entity.id
_entity.type
_entity.pdbx_description
1 polymer ?
#
loop_
_entity_poly.entity_id
_entity_poly.type
_entity_poly.pdbx_seq_one_letter_code
_entity_poly.pdbx_strand_id
1 'polypeptide(L)'
;MPAMEYYRRKRDFIPAVMEAYESLAREYDIIVIEGAGSPAEINLQENDIVNMGLARMVDAPVLLVGDIDRGGVFAQLYGTVALQSEEDRRRIKGVVVNKFRGDRAILEPGLKTLEELCGVPVAGVVPYLHVDIDDEDSLSERFGRDKEPRLIDIAVIRLPRISNFTDFSPFERYENVSLRYVERARDLRAPDMIVIPGTKSTIADLQWLRQSGLEASIQKAASGGTLVFGVCGGYQMLGRHISDPEQVEAAGVTEIDGMGLLPLETVFQGEKVQTQTNGVFSGVAGLLSELNGKRYAGYEIHMGRSEEARGALFSMGNVYGSYVHGIFDEQEVADTILKALCTKKGVSFESLGSFDARAYKERQYDLLADAVRAGLDMPLIYRILNREV
;
A
#
# COMPACT_ATOMS: atom_id res chain seq x y z
N MET A 1 19.09 -7.35 -1.13
CA MET A 1 19.83 -7.93 -2.29
C MET A 1 19.97 -6.86 -3.36
N PRO A 2 21.16 -6.57 -3.89
CA PRO A 2 21.34 -5.65 -5.00
C PRO A 2 20.61 -6.10 -6.27
N ALA A 3 20.13 -5.15 -7.10
CA ALA A 3 19.34 -5.45 -8.30
C ALA A 3 20.01 -6.42 -9.29
N MET A 4 21.32 -6.26 -9.49
CA MET A 4 22.10 -7.16 -10.37
C MET A 4 22.20 -8.58 -9.82
N GLU A 5 22.29 -8.75 -8.52
CA GLU A 5 22.31 -10.08 -7.89
C GLU A 5 20.94 -10.74 -8.00
N TYR A 6 19.87 -9.99 -7.71
CA TYR A 6 18.51 -10.47 -7.92
C TYR A 6 18.28 -10.90 -9.37
N TYR A 7 18.71 -10.11 -10.35
CA TYR A 7 18.55 -10.42 -11.76
C TYR A 7 19.23 -11.73 -12.16
N ARG A 8 20.44 -12.01 -11.62
CA ARG A 8 21.18 -13.25 -11.88
C ARG A 8 20.50 -14.47 -11.25
N ARG A 9 19.89 -14.29 -10.08
CA ARG A 9 19.26 -15.37 -9.29
C ARG A 9 17.78 -15.57 -9.57
N LYS A 10 17.17 -14.74 -10.43
CA LYS A 10 15.73 -14.79 -10.74
C LYS A 10 15.25 -16.21 -11.08
N ARG A 11 16.01 -16.95 -11.87
CA ARG A 11 15.65 -18.32 -12.28
C ARG A 11 15.66 -19.32 -11.12
N ASP A 12 16.40 -19.06 -10.07
CA ASP A 12 16.43 -19.93 -8.87
C ASP A 12 15.08 -19.98 -8.16
N PHE A 13 14.22 -18.96 -8.39
CA PHE A 13 12.88 -18.89 -7.80
C PHE A 13 11.82 -19.64 -8.59
N ILE A 14 12.10 -20.08 -9.82
CA ILE A 14 11.12 -20.79 -10.67
C ILE A 14 10.50 -22.01 -9.96
N PRO A 15 11.24 -22.89 -9.28
CA PRO A 15 10.64 -24.02 -8.59
C PRO A 15 9.60 -23.59 -7.54
N ALA A 16 9.89 -22.55 -6.75
CA ALA A 16 8.96 -22.05 -5.73
C ALA A 16 7.71 -21.40 -6.37
N VAL A 17 7.88 -20.67 -7.48
CA VAL A 17 6.78 -20.09 -8.24
C VAL A 17 5.86 -21.18 -8.79
N MET A 18 6.45 -22.24 -9.37
CA MET A 18 5.67 -23.35 -9.94
C MET A 18 4.97 -24.17 -8.85
N GLU A 19 5.61 -24.39 -7.71
CA GLU A 19 4.99 -25.08 -6.57
C GLU A 19 3.75 -24.29 -6.07
N ALA A 20 3.87 -22.98 -5.95
CA ALA A 20 2.76 -22.10 -5.56
C ALA A 20 1.63 -22.15 -6.61
N TYR A 21 1.96 -22.04 -7.90
CA TYR A 21 0.98 -22.16 -8.98
C TYR A 21 0.27 -23.52 -8.97
N GLU A 22 1.00 -24.60 -8.88
CA GLU A 22 0.43 -25.96 -8.84
C GLU A 22 -0.44 -26.20 -7.61
N SER A 23 -0.11 -25.56 -6.47
CA SER A 23 -0.95 -25.61 -5.28
C SER A 23 -2.31 -24.95 -5.54
N LEU A 24 -2.32 -23.76 -6.13
CA LEU A 24 -3.55 -23.05 -6.51
C LEU A 24 -4.33 -23.82 -7.58
N ALA A 25 -3.65 -24.40 -8.56
CA ALA A 25 -4.29 -25.17 -9.64
C ALA A 25 -4.97 -26.46 -9.17
N ARG A 26 -4.61 -26.97 -7.99
CA ARG A 26 -5.33 -28.11 -7.36
C ARG A 26 -6.59 -27.68 -6.61
N GLU A 27 -6.67 -26.40 -6.25
CA GLU A 27 -7.75 -25.87 -5.42
C GLU A 27 -8.80 -25.10 -6.22
N TYR A 28 -8.37 -24.40 -7.30
CA TYR A 28 -9.24 -23.48 -8.06
C TYR A 28 -9.32 -23.87 -9.52
N ASP A 29 -10.56 -23.78 -10.08
CA ASP A 29 -10.84 -24.04 -11.50
C ASP A 29 -10.30 -22.92 -12.41
N ILE A 30 -10.21 -21.68 -11.91
CA ILE A 30 -9.75 -20.51 -12.65
C ILE A 30 -8.71 -19.79 -11.80
N ILE A 31 -7.56 -19.51 -12.41
CA ILE A 31 -6.49 -18.70 -11.82
C ILE A 31 -6.31 -17.45 -12.66
N VAL A 32 -6.41 -16.28 -12.02
CA VAL A 32 -6.08 -14.99 -12.64
C VAL A 32 -4.68 -14.59 -12.20
N ILE A 33 -3.80 -14.36 -13.17
CA ILE A 33 -2.40 -14.01 -12.91
C ILE A 33 -2.18 -12.56 -13.31
N GLU A 34 -1.69 -11.74 -12.39
CA GLU A 34 -1.26 -10.38 -12.66
C GLU A 34 0.26 -10.34 -12.84
N GLY A 35 0.72 -9.68 -13.90
CA GLY A 35 2.13 -9.41 -14.14
C GLY A 35 2.64 -8.19 -13.35
N ALA A 36 3.93 -7.94 -13.39
CA ALA A 36 4.54 -6.76 -12.78
C ALA A 36 5.35 -5.96 -13.80
N GLY A 37 5.20 -4.64 -13.77
CA GLY A 37 5.83 -3.74 -14.75
C GLY A 37 5.27 -3.94 -16.17
N SER A 38 6.13 -3.88 -17.17
CA SER A 38 5.73 -4.02 -18.58
C SER A 38 6.40 -5.23 -19.24
N PRO A 39 5.66 -6.06 -20.00
CA PRO A 39 6.26 -7.12 -20.80
C PRO A 39 7.07 -6.59 -21.99
N ALA A 40 7.03 -5.27 -22.26
CA ALA A 40 7.80 -4.63 -23.33
C ALA A 40 9.24 -4.26 -22.94
N GLU A 41 9.65 -4.54 -21.71
CA GLU A 41 11.02 -4.31 -21.23
C GLU A 41 11.98 -5.34 -21.85
N ILE A 42 12.36 -5.11 -23.12
CA ILE A 42 13.15 -6.04 -23.95
C ILE A 42 14.49 -6.44 -23.33
N ASN A 43 15.08 -5.56 -22.52
CA ASN A 43 16.32 -5.81 -21.79
C ASN A 43 16.15 -6.77 -20.60
N LEU A 44 14.92 -7.09 -20.19
CA LEU A 44 14.60 -7.98 -19.07
C LEU A 44 13.94 -9.30 -19.49
N GLN A 45 13.60 -9.46 -20.77
CA GLN A 45 12.83 -10.60 -21.28
C GLN A 45 13.52 -11.95 -21.08
N GLU A 46 14.86 -12.01 -21.21
CA GLU A 46 15.61 -13.26 -21.12
C GLU A 46 15.42 -14.01 -19.78
N ASN A 47 15.29 -13.25 -18.68
CA ASN A 47 15.09 -13.79 -17.35
C ASN A 47 13.72 -13.43 -16.77
N ASP A 48 12.73 -13.22 -17.62
CA ASP A 48 11.37 -12.93 -17.17
C ASP A 48 10.72 -14.18 -16.56
N ILE A 49 10.29 -14.06 -15.31
CA ILE A 49 9.55 -15.09 -14.56
C ILE A 49 8.21 -14.55 -14.05
N VAL A 50 7.80 -13.36 -14.50
CA VAL A 50 6.65 -12.63 -13.95
C VAL A 50 5.58 -12.38 -15.00
N ASN A 51 5.96 -11.91 -16.18
CA ASN A 51 5.04 -11.56 -17.26
C ASN A 51 4.94 -12.72 -18.28
N MET A 52 5.45 -12.52 -19.51
CA MET A 52 5.38 -13.55 -20.56
C MET A 52 6.15 -14.82 -20.20
N GLY A 53 7.19 -14.71 -19.35
CA GLY A 53 7.93 -15.87 -18.84
C GLY A 53 7.05 -16.79 -18.02
N LEU A 54 6.27 -16.25 -17.08
CA LEU A 54 5.30 -17.05 -16.32
C LEU A 54 4.18 -17.57 -17.23
N ALA A 55 3.64 -16.74 -18.12
CA ALA A 55 2.61 -17.15 -19.05
C ALA A 55 3.05 -18.36 -19.92
N ARG A 56 4.34 -18.41 -20.33
CA ARG A 56 4.91 -19.59 -21.00
C ARG A 56 4.97 -20.82 -20.11
N MET A 57 5.45 -20.67 -18.87
CA MET A 57 5.62 -21.80 -17.94
C MET A 57 4.31 -22.49 -17.60
N VAL A 58 3.21 -21.73 -17.48
CA VAL A 58 1.89 -22.26 -17.12
C VAL A 58 0.92 -22.35 -18.31
N ASP A 59 1.42 -22.08 -19.52
CA ASP A 59 0.63 -22.06 -20.76
C ASP A 59 -0.64 -21.19 -20.67
N ALA A 60 -0.52 -20.00 -20.07
CA ALA A 60 -1.66 -19.10 -19.88
C ALA A 60 -1.90 -18.23 -21.13
N PRO A 61 -3.17 -18.04 -21.56
CA PRO A 61 -3.54 -16.97 -22.48
C PRO A 61 -3.39 -15.61 -21.79
N VAL A 62 -3.06 -14.57 -22.58
CA VAL A 62 -2.75 -13.24 -22.06
C VAL A 62 -3.76 -12.23 -22.60
N LEU A 63 -4.31 -11.41 -21.71
CA LEU A 63 -4.99 -10.17 -22.03
C LEU A 63 -4.04 -9.00 -21.73
N LEU A 64 -3.69 -8.23 -22.76
CA LEU A 64 -2.82 -7.07 -22.60
C LEU A 64 -3.66 -5.83 -22.31
N VAL A 65 -3.44 -5.21 -21.15
CA VAL A 65 -4.20 -4.04 -20.70
C VAL A 65 -3.35 -2.78 -20.81
N GLY A 66 -3.90 -1.75 -21.47
CA GLY A 66 -3.25 -0.43 -21.59
C GLY A 66 -4.06 0.66 -20.92
N ASP A 67 -3.37 1.57 -20.21
CA ASP A 67 -3.95 2.72 -19.52
C ASP A 67 -4.00 3.94 -20.47
N ILE A 68 -5.22 4.35 -20.88
CA ILE A 68 -5.41 5.48 -21.80
C ILE A 68 -5.28 6.85 -21.09
N ASP A 69 -5.47 6.90 -19.79
CA ASP A 69 -5.45 8.16 -19.03
C ASP A 69 -4.07 8.84 -19.05
N ARG A 70 -3.01 8.07 -19.24
CA ARG A 70 -1.62 8.56 -19.37
C ARG A 70 -1.28 9.04 -20.79
N GLY A 71 -2.16 8.82 -21.77
CA GLY A 71 -1.92 9.11 -23.18
C GLY A 71 -1.05 8.07 -23.88
N GLY A 72 -1.15 8.01 -25.23
CA GLY A 72 -0.32 7.14 -26.06
C GLY A 72 -0.68 5.64 -26.02
N VAL A 73 -1.86 5.25 -25.53
CA VAL A 73 -2.25 3.84 -25.34
C VAL A 73 -2.14 2.99 -26.61
N PHE A 74 -2.46 3.55 -27.77
CA PHE A 74 -2.33 2.81 -29.04
C PHE A 74 -0.89 2.41 -29.34
N ALA A 75 0.05 3.36 -29.13
CA ALA A 75 1.48 3.08 -29.29
C ALA A 75 1.99 2.08 -28.25
N GLN A 76 1.52 2.18 -27.00
CA GLN A 76 1.88 1.26 -25.92
C GLN A 76 1.41 -0.17 -26.23
N LEU A 77 0.13 -0.36 -26.60
CA LEU A 77 -0.43 -1.67 -26.90
C LEU A 77 0.23 -2.27 -28.14
N TYR A 78 0.29 -1.52 -29.25
CA TYR A 78 0.94 -1.98 -30.47
C TYR A 78 2.43 -2.28 -30.25
N GLY A 79 3.17 -1.37 -29.63
CA GLY A 79 4.59 -1.55 -29.36
C GLY A 79 4.86 -2.76 -28.48
N THR A 80 4.03 -2.96 -27.44
CA THR A 80 4.15 -4.14 -26.56
C THR A 80 3.96 -5.44 -27.33
N VAL A 81 2.92 -5.54 -28.17
CA VAL A 81 2.68 -6.73 -29.02
C VAL A 81 3.82 -6.92 -30.02
N ALA A 82 4.25 -5.85 -30.69
CA ALA A 82 5.29 -5.92 -31.73
C ALA A 82 6.67 -6.34 -31.19
N LEU A 83 7.00 -5.98 -29.95
CA LEU A 83 8.27 -6.29 -29.29
C LEU A 83 8.33 -7.72 -28.74
N GLN A 84 7.21 -8.45 -28.67
CA GLN A 84 7.20 -9.84 -28.23
C GLN A 84 7.75 -10.79 -29.31
N SER A 85 8.31 -11.91 -28.85
CA SER A 85 8.61 -13.04 -29.73
C SER A 85 7.36 -13.55 -30.42
N GLU A 86 7.51 -14.27 -31.53
CA GLU A 86 6.34 -14.86 -32.23
C GLU A 86 5.56 -15.82 -31.31
N GLU A 87 6.25 -16.58 -30.47
CA GLU A 87 5.66 -17.50 -29.50
C GLU A 87 4.82 -16.74 -28.47
N ASP A 88 5.37 -15.67 -27.88
CA ASP A 88 4.68 -14.88 -26.85
C ASP A 88 3.51 -14.09 -27.45
N ARG A 89 3.68 -13.56 -28.67
CA ARG A 89 2.61 -12.87 -29.39
C ARG A 89 1.40 -13.76 -29.60
N ARG A 90 1.59 -15.04 -29.89
CA ARG A 90 0.50 -16.00 -30.02
C ARG A 90 -0.28 -16.25 -28.72
N ARG A 91 0.34 -15.99 -27.56
CA ARG A 91 -0.33 -16.07 -26.26
C ARG A 91 -1.23 -14.88 -25.98
N ILE A 92 -0.94 -13.71 -26.58
CA ILE A 92 -1.79 -12.52 -26.43
C ILE A 92 -3.07 -12.75 -27.23
N LYS A 93 -4.19 -12.93 -26.53
CA LYS A 93 -5.50 -13.26 -27.12
C LYS A 93 -6.45 -12.08 -27.22
N GLY A 94 -6.10 -10.97 -26.62
CA GLY A 94 -6.84 -9.72 -26.72
C GLY A 94 -6.11 -8.56 -26.07
N VAL A 95 -6.50 -7.37 -26.49
CA VAL A 95 -6.06 -6.11 -25.87
C VAL A 95 -7.24 -5.42 -25.21
N VAL A 96 -7.01 -4.74 -24.10
CA VAL A 96 -8.01 -3.97 -23.35
C VAL A 96 -7.54 -2.55 -23.17
N VAL A 97 -8.39 -1.59 -23.46
CA VAL A 97 -8.16 -0.17 -23.15
C VAL A 97 -8.81 0.14 -21.82
N ASN A 98 -8.02 0.51 -20.81
CA ASN A 98 -8.50 0.81 -19.46
C ASN A 98 -8.51 2.30 -19.17
N LYS A 99 -9.34 2.71 -18.22
CA LYS A 99 -9.50 4.09 -17.71
C LYS A 99 -9.96 5.07 -18.80
N PHE A 100 -10.80 4.64 -19.72
CA PHE A 100 -11.29 5.49 -20.79
C PHE A 100 -12.21 6.61 -20.26
N ARG A 101 -11.96 7.84 -20.71
CA ARG A 101 -12.82 9.01 -20.47
C ARG A 101 -13.23 9.59 -21.83
N GLY A 102 -14.50 9.85 -22.01
CA GLY A 102 -15.02 10.53 -23.21
C GLY A 102 -16.03 9.71 -23.99
N ASP A 103 -16.22 10.08 -25.25
CA ASP A 103 -17.17 9.44 -26.16
C ASP A 103 -16.53 8.25 -26.86
N ARG A 104 -17.10 7.06 -26.68
CA ARG A 104 -16.64 5.81 -27.27
C ARG A 104 -16.69 5.86 -28.82
N ALA A 105 -17.63 6.61 -29.40
CA ALA A 105 -17.73 6.72 -30.86
C ALA A 105 -16.49 7.37 -31.50
N ILE A 106 -15.82 8.26 -30.77
CA ILE A 106 -14.55 8.87 -31.23
C ILE A 106 -13.40 7.87 -31.18
N LEU A 107 -13.42 6.95 -30.20
CA LEU A 107 -12.36 5.93 -30.02
C LEU A 107 -12.48 4.79 -31.04
N GLU A 108 -13.67 4.42 -31.45
CA GLU A 108 -14.00 3.22 -32.22
C GLU A 108 -13.16 3.06 -33.53
N PRO A 109 -12.93 4.09 -34.34
CA PRO A 109 -12.06 3.94 -35.54
C PRO A 109 -10.62 3.58 -35.18
N GLY A 110 -10.10 4.12 -34.05
CA GLY A 110 -8.77 3.80 -33.54
C GLY A 110 -8.65 2.37 -33.05
N LEU A 111 -9.69 1.83 -32.41
CA LEU A 111 -9.71 0.44 -31.97
C LEU A 111 -9.62 -0.54 -33.15
N LYS A 112 -10.35 -0.29 -34.23
CA LYS A 112 -10.26 -1.11 -35.46
C LYS A 112 -8.87 -1.09 -36.05
N THR A 113 -8.27 0.09 -36.15
CA THR A 113 -6.88 0.22 -36.62
C THR A 113 -5.91 -0.54 -35.67
N LEU A 114 -6.13 -0.51 -34.37
CA LEU A 114 -5.30 -1.25 -33.43
C LEU A 114 -5.41 -2.76 -33.60
N GLU A 115 -6.62 -3.29 -33.83
CA GLU A 115 -6.84 -4.71 -34.13
C GLU A 115 -6.10 -5.15 -35.40
N GLU A 116 -6.20 -4.36 -36.47
CA GLU A 116 -5.49 -4.62 -37.70
C GLU A 116 -3.97 -4.63 -37.53
N LEU A 117 -3.43 -3.67 -36.77
CA LEU A 117 -1.99 -3.55 -36.52
C LEU A 117 -1.45 -4.65 -35.61
N CYS A 118 -2.19 -4.99 -34.53
CA CYS A 118 -1.77 -6.00 -33.57
C CYS A 118 -2.02 -7.43 -34.03
N GLY A 119 -2.99 -7.65 -34.89
CA GLY A 119 -3.46 -8.98 -35.28
C GLY A 119 -4.18 -9.70 -34.11
N VAL A 120 -4.66 -8.96 -33.13
CA VAL A 120 -5.39 -9.47 -31.93
C VAL A 120 -6.62 -8.61 -31.71
N PRO A 121 -7.75 -9.20 -31.27
CA PRO A 121 -8.99 -8.45 -31.05
C PRO A 121 -8.87 -7.47 -29.87
N VAL A 122 -9.59 -6.35 -29.95
CA VAL A 122 -9.85 -5.48 -28.80
C VAL A 122 -10.93 -6.14 -27.96
N ALA A 123 -10.53 -6.74 -26.83
CA ALA A 123 -11.41 -7.46 -25.90
C ALA A 123 -12.28 -6.52 -25.06
N GLY A 124 -12.04 -5.22 -25.12
CA GLY A 124 -12.91 -4.25 -24.47
C GLY A 124 -12.29 -2.89 -24.19
N VAL A 125 -13.18 -1.99 -23.75
CA VAL A 125 -12.83 -0.64 -23.29
C VAL A 125 -13.51 -0.43 -21.94
N VAL A 126 -12.69 -0.37 -20.88
CA VAL A 126 -13.17 -0.16 -19.51
C VAL A 126 -13.15 1.33 -19.20
N PRO A 127 -14.26 1.91 -18.73
CA PRO A 127 -14.30 3.33 -18.39
C PRO A 127 -13.43 3.65 -17.17
N TYR A 128 -13.07 4.92 -17.03
CA TYR A 128 -12.49 5.41 -15.78
C TYR A 128 -13.53 5.33 -14.67
N LEU A 129 -13.19 4.68 -13.58
CA LEU A 129 -14.09 4.44 -12.46
C LEU A 129 -13.61 5.21 -11.23
N HIS A 130 -14.56 5.80 -10.52
CA HIS A 130 -14.34 6.35 -9.19
C HIS A 130 -14.75 5.31 -8.16
N VAL A 131 -13.90 4.33 -7.93
CA VAL A 131 -14.09 3.30 -6.91
C VAL A 131 -13.08 3.49 -5.78
N ASP A 132 -13.53 3.24 -4.56
CA ASP A 132 -12.71 3.36 -3.36
C ASP A 132 -12.15 1.98 -2.98
N ILE A 133 -11.14 1.56 -3.74
CA ILE A 133 -10.42 0.30 -3.53
C ILE A 133 -9.01 0.66 -3.04
N ASP A 134 -8.46 -0.18 -2.16
CA ASP A 134 -7.11 0.03 -1.63
C ASP A 134 -6.09 0.11 -2.76
N ASP A 135 -5.29 1.15 -2.73
CA ASP A 135 -4.21 1.35 -3.70
C ASP A 135 -3.00 0.48 -3.34
N GLU A 136 -2.37 -0.11 -4.34
CA GLU A 136 -1.18 -0.94 -4.18
C GLU A 136 0.08 -0.09 -3.91
N ASP A 137 0.14 1.12 -4.46
CA ASP A 137 1.33 1.98 -4.41
C ASP A 137 1.21 3.15 -3.41
N SER A 138 2.35 3.47 -2.77
CA SER A 138 2.51 4.61 -1.85
C SER A 138 2.29 6.01 -2.48
N LEU A 139 2.11 6.07 -3.80
CA LEU A 139 1.87 7.31 -4.56
C LEU A 139 0.38 7.56 -4.86
N SER A 140 -0.50 7.00 -4.08
CA SER A 140 -1.93 7.01 -4.33
C SER A 140 -2.57 8.40 -4.31
N GLU A 141 -3.66 8.53 -5.08
CA GLU A 141 -4.53 9.72 -5.11
C GLU A 141 -5.19 10.02 -3.75
N ARG A 142 -5.18 9.06 -2.80
CA ARG A 142 -5.67 9.24 -1.43
C ARG A 142 -5.01 10.42 -0.72
N PHE A 143 -3.74 10.71 -1.00
CA PHE A 143 -3.04 11.84 -0.43
C PHE A 143 -3.62 13.21 -0.84
N GLY A 144 -4.46 13.25 -1.87
CA GLY A 144 -5.16 14.46 -2.33
C GLY A 144 -6.56 14.66 -1.76
N ARG A 145 -7.13 13.64 -1.11
CA ARG A 145 -8.50 13.69 -0.59
C ARG A 145 -8.58 14.54 0.68
N ASP A 146 -9.75 15.01 0.93
CA ASP A 146 -10.28 15.87 1.99
C ASP A 146 -9.27 16.33 3.07
N LYS A 147 -8.88 17.61 3.01
CA LYS A 147 -7.90 18.22 3.93
C LYS A 147 -8.56 18.95 5.09
N GLU A 148 -9.90 18.94 5.20
CA GLU A 148 -10.59 19.65 6.25
C GLU A 148 -10.81 18.76 7.47
N PRO A 149 -10.44 19.26 8.68
CA PRO A 149 -10.66 18.55 9.93
C PRO A 149 -12.16 18.32 10.18
N ARG A 150 -12.49 17.12 10.66
CA ARG A 150 -13.82 16.73 11.12
C ARG A 150 -13.88 16.72 12.65
N LEU A 151 -14.91 16.07 13.21
CA LEU A 151 -15.11 16.02 14.67
C LEU A 151 -13.91 15.42 15.42
N ILE A 152 -13.30 14.36 14.90
CA ILE A 152 -11.98 13.87 15.31
C ILE A 152 -11.04 14.00 14.13
N ASP A 153 -9.89 14.61 14.35
CA ASP A 153 -8.88 14.87 13.32
C ASP A 153 -7.60 14.08 13.58
N ILE A 154 -7.28 13.17 12.66
CA ILE A 154 -6.07 12.35 12.67
C ILE A 154 -5.14 12.83 11.55
N ALA A 155 -3.98 13.34 11.92
CA ALA A 155 -2.94 13.77 10.99
C ALA A 155 -1.87 12.71 10.84
N VAL A 156 -1.79 12.07 9.69
CA VAL A 156 -0.72 11.14 9.32
C VAL A 156 0.38 11.95 8.62
N ILE A 157 1.59 11.85 9.10
CA ILE A 157 2.72 12.53 8.46
C ILE A 157 3.06 11.80 7.15
N ARG A 158 2.95 12.50 6.04
CA ARG A 158 3.32 11.95 4.73
C ARG A 158 4.83 12.03 4.54
N LEU A 159 5.51 11.00 5.01
CA LEU A 159 6.95 10.85 4.81
C LEU A 159 7.27 10.65 3.32
N PRO A 160 8.42 11.14 2.81
CA PRO A 160 8.81 10.94 1.41
C PRO A 160 8.91 9.47 0.98
N ARG A 161 9.22 8.59 1.93
CA ARG A 161 9.35 7.14 1.70
C ARG A 161 8.36 6.34 2.53
N ILE A 162 7.18 6.92 2.78
CA ILE A 162 6.11 6.27 3.54
C ILE A 162 5.87 4.84 3.04
N SER A 163 5.67 3.92 3.97
CA SER A 163 5.28 2.54 3.70
C SER A 163 4.06 2.15 4.53
N ASN A 164 3.33 1.12 4.06
CA ASN A 164 2.18 0.57 4.80
C ASN A 164 1.13 1.64 5.19
N PHE A 165 0.87 2.57 4.29
CA PHE A 165 -0.09 3.67 4.52
C PHE A 165 -1.52 3.15 4.73
N THR A 166 -1.82 1.93 4.32
CA THR A 166 -3.10 1.24 4.57
C THR A 166 -3.34 0.90 6.03
N ASP A 167 -2.30 0.91 6.89
CA ASP A 167 -2.43 0.69 8.34
C ASP A 167 -3.46 1.62 9.00
N PHE A 168 -3.73 2.79 8.40
CA PHE A 168 -4.61 3.81 8.98
C PHE A 168 -6.03 3.80 8.40
N SER A 169 -6.30 2.97 7.39
CA SER A 169 -7.62 2.83 6.76
C SER A 169 -8.76 2.49 7.75
N PRO A 170 -8.52 1.77 8.86
CA PRO A 170 -9.59 1.54 9.83
C PRO A 170 -10.25 2.81 10.39
N PHE A 171 -9.54 3.93 10.46
CA PHE A 171 -10.10 5.20 10.92
C PHE A 171 -10.99 5.89 9.88
N GLU A 172 -10.87 5.56 8.60
CA GLU A 172 -11.74 6.05 7.53
C GLU A 172 -13.17 5.46 7.58
N ARG A 173 -13.40 4.46 8.45
CA ARG A 173 -14.70 3.83 8.67
C ARG A 173 -15.72 4.71 9.41
N TYR A 174 -15.29 5.89 9.85
CA TYR A 174 -16.10 6.81 10.65
C TYR A 174 -16.36 8.09 9.88
N GLU A 175 -17.64 8.45 9.70
CA GLU A 175 -18.03 9.62 8.90
C GLU A 175 -17.45 10.94 9.43
N ASN A 176 -17.39 11.09 10.76
CA ASN A 176 -16.94 12.30 11.42
C ASN A 176 -15.49 12.21 11.93
N VAL A 177 -14.70 11.28 11.38
CA VAL A 177 -13.24 11.23 11.54
C VAL A 177 -12.58 11.70 10.25
N SER A 178 -11.64 12.63 10.34
CA SER A 178 -10.76 12.99 9.22
C SER A 178 -9.42 12.27 9.35
N LEU A 179 -8.99 11.61 8.30
CA LEU A 179 -7.65 11.06 8.15
C LEU A 179 -6.92 11.91 7.10
N ARG A 180 -6.01 12.78 7.55
CA ARG A 180 -5.31 13.74 6.68
C ARG A 180 -3.83 13.41 6.56
N TYR A 181 -3.32 13.36 5.34
CA TYR A 181 -1.88 13.22 5.11
C TYR A 181 -1.22 14.61 5.05
N VAL A 182 -0.22 14.84 5.91
CA VAL A 182 0.39 16.15 6.15
C VAL A 182 1.86 16.14 5.74
N GLU A 183 2.23 17.03 4.82
CA GLU A 183 3.60 17.21 4.33
C GLU A 183 4.29 18.48 4.85
N ARG A 184 3.52 19.44 5.34
CA ARG A 184 4.04 20.76 5.74
C ARG A 184 3.59 21.10 7.14
N ALA A 185 4.49 21.70 7.92
CA ALA A 185 4.22 22.07 9.31
C ALA A 185 2.95 22.94 9.47
N ARG A 186 2.68 23.87 8.53
CA ARG A 186 1.48 24.72 8.55
C ARG A 186 0.16 23.93 8.38
N ASP A 187 0.21 22.78 7.69
CA ASP A 187 -0.96 21.95 7.40
C ASP A 187 -1.26 20.97 8.54
N LEU A 188 -0.35 20.85 9.53
CA LEU A 188 -0.56 20.01 10.71
C LEU A 188 -1.75 20.51 11.54
N ARG A 189 -1.92 21.83 11.67
CA ARG A 189 -3.00 22.48 12.46
C ARG A 189 -3.00 22.00 13.91
N ALA A 190 -4.16 21.63 14.47
CA ALA A 190 -4.33 21.12 15.83
C ALA A 190 -5.10 19.80 15.83
N PRO A 191 -4.47 18.69 15.38
CA PRO A 191 -5.12 17.40 15.31
C PRO A 191 -5.34 16.80 16.71
N ASP A 192 -6.30 15.90 16.82
CA ASP A 192 -6.53 15.12 18.04
C ASP A 192 -5.49 14.01 18.21
N MET A 193 -4.98 13.49 17.07
CA MET A 193 -3.93 12.48 17.00
C MET A 193 -2.97 12.77 15.84
N ILE A 194 -1.68 12.60 16.08
CA ILE A 194 -0.63 12.62 15.05
C ILE A 194 -0.09 11.20 14.90
N VAL A 195 0.02 10.73 13.67
CA VAL A 195 0.63 9.45 13.34
C VAL A 195 1.91 9.67 12.54
N ILE A 196 3.01 9.07 12.99
CA ILE A 196 4.25 8.96 12.23
C ILE A 196 4.30 7.53 11.70
N PRO A 197 4.11 7.33 10.38
CA PRO A 197 3.96 6.01 9.79
C PRO A 197 5.29 5.28 9.63
N GLY A 198 5.21 4.04 9.16
CA GLY A 198 6.35 3.29 8.67
C GLY A 198 6.98 3.94 7.44
N THR A 199 8.26 3.67 7.24
CA THR A 199 9.03 4.20 6.11
C THR A 199 10.06 3.19 5.61
N LYS A 200 10.44 3.33 4.34
CA LYS A 200 11.53 2.54 3.72
C LYS A 200 12.93 3.09 4.07
N SER A 201 13.05 4.25 4.73
CA SER A 201 14.31 4.82 5.19
C SER A 201 14.08 5.78 6.36
N THR A 202 14.26 5.26 7.57
CA THR A 202 13.99 5.96 8.83
C THR A 202 14.88 7.19 9.01
N ILE A 203 16.19 7.03 8.78
CA ILE A 203 17.16 8.11 8.99
C ILE A 203 16.92 9.27 8.01
N ALA A 204 16.74 8.96 6.72
CA ALA A 204 16.55 10.01 5.71
C ALA A 204 15.20 10.73 5.89
N ASP A 205 14.15 10.03 6.31
CA ASP A 205 12.85 10.65 6.54
C ASP A 205 12.80 11.43 7.86
N LEU A 206 13.57 11.04 8.88
CA LEU A 206 13.76 11.85 10.09
C LEU A 206 14.52 13.16 9.79
N GLN A 207 15.55 13.11 8.95
CA GLN A 207 16.23 14.32 8.47
C GLN A 207 15.27 15.25 7.73
N TRP A 208 14.40 14.69 6.89
CA TRP A 208 13.38 15.47 6.19
C TRP A 208 12.37 16.09 7.16
N LEU A 209 11.94 15.38 8.21
CA LEU A 209 11.06 15.91 9.27
C LEU A 209 11.68 17.14 9.94
N ARG A 210 12.99 17.12 10.22
CA ARG A 210 13.72 18.27 10.77
C ARG A 210 13.74 19.44 9.80
N GLN A 211 14.14 19.18 8.57
CA GLN A 211 14.27 20.22 7.54
C GLN A 211 12.93 20.87 7.19
N SER A 212 11.84 20.12 7.21
CA SER A 212 10.47 20.64 6.94
C SER A 212 9.85 21.39 8.11
N GLY A 213 10.45 21.36 9.31
CA GLY A 213 9.91 21.92 10.54
C GLY A 213 8.76 21.11 11.15
N LEU A 214 8.43 19.94 10.60
CA LEU A 214 7.40 19.05 11.14
C LEU A 214 7.81 18.47 12.49
N GLU A 215 9.07 18.09 12.68
CA GLU A 215 9.57 17.55 13.96
C GLU A 215 9.25 18.51 15.11
N ALA A 216 9.61 19.78 15.00
CA ALA A 216 9.34 20.79 16.04
C ALA A 216 7.84 20.98 16.29
N SER A 217 7.03 20.93 15.22
CA SER A 217 5.57 21.04 15.29
C SER A 217 4.95 19.84 16.01
N ILE A 218 5.43 18.63 15.74
CA ILE A 218 5.00 17.39 16.43
C ILE A 218 5.40 17.43 17.90
N GLN A 219 6.65 17.80 18.22
CA GLN A 219 7.13 17.92 19.61
C GLN A 219 6.30 18.95 20.39
N LYS A 220 5.98 20.09 19.78
CA LYS A 220 5.10 21.09 20.37
C LYS A 220 3.69 20.54 20.63
N ALA A 221 3.11 19.84 19.67
CA ALA A 221 1.78 19.22 19.82
C ALA A 221 1.79 18.14 20.89
N ALA A 222 2.81 17.28 20.94
CA ALA A 222 3.00 16.29 21.99
C ALA A 222 3.07 16.93 23.38
N SER A 223 3.87 18.00 23.53
CA SER A 223 3.96 18.76 24.79
C SER A 223 2.63 19.42 25.17
N GLY A 224 1.79 19.77 24.20
CA GLY A 224 0.42 20.24 24.39
C GLY A 224 -0.59 19.13 24.72
N GLY A 225 -0.15 17.88 24.79
CA GLY A 225 -0.97 16.71 25.11
C GLY A 225 -1.64 16.05 23.91
N THR A 226 -1.39 16.47 22.66
CA THR A 226 -1.88 15.74 21.47
C THR A 226 -1.34 14.31 21.49
N LEU A 227 -2.19 13.32 21.21
CA LEU A 227 -1.75 11.94 21.10
C LEU A 227 -0.80 11.80 19.90
N VAL A 228 0.38 11.23 20.11
CA VAL A 228 1.34 10.91 19.05
C VAL A 228 1.55 9.40 19.00
N PHE A 229 1.42 8.83 17.81
CA PHE A 229 1.59 7.40 17.58
C PHE A 229 2.60 7.13 16.48
N GLY A 230 3.67 6.39 16.78
CA GLY A 230 4.66 5.96 15.80
C GLY A 230 4.48 4.50 15.43
N VAL A 231 4.55 4.19 14.12
CA VAL A 231 4.51 2.81 13.61
C VAL A 231 5.85 2.48 12.94
N CYS A 232 6.47 1.38 13.34
CA CYS A 232 7.70 0.85 12.74
C CYS A 232 8.81 1.92 12.66
N GLY A 233 9.18 2.42 11.48
CA GLY A 233 10.14 3.51 11.34
C GLY A 233 9.73 4.78 12.08
N GLY A 234 8.44 5.13 12.08
CA GLY A 234 7.92 6.24 12.88
C GLY A 234 8.08 6.04 14.38
N TYR A 235 7.95 4.81 14.87
CA TYR A 235 8.22 4.48 16.27
C TYR A 235 9.71 4.67 16.62
N GLN A 236 10.60 4.24 15.75
CA GLN A 236 12.04 4.44 15.89
C GLN A 236 12.40 5.94 15.94
N MET A 237 11.78 6.76 15.08
CA MET A 237 11.99 8.22 15.06
C MET A 237 11.59 8.91 16.37
N LEU A 238 10.61 8.38 17.11
CA LEU A 238 10.18 8.91 18.40
C LEU A 238 11.22 8.71 19.51
N GLY A 239 12.19 7.80 19.34
CA GLY A 239 13.27 7.50 20.28
C GLY A 239 14.24 8.66 20.51
N ARG A 240 15.24 8.40 21.33
CA ARG A 240 16.32 9.35 21.65
C ARG A 240 17.44 9.31 20.61
N HIS A 241 17.79 8.10 20.16
CA HIS A 241 18.95 7.88 19.31
C HIS A 241 18.70 6.73 18.35
N ILE A 242 19.24 6.87 17.12
CA ILE A 242 19.23 5.85 16.10
C ILE A 242 20.66 5.67 15.60
N SER A 243 21.19 4.45 15.65
CA SER A 243 22.50 4.12 15.10
C SER A 243 22.38 3.08 13.97
N ASP A 244 23.18 3.26 12.94
CA ASP A 244 23.28 2.37 11.76
C ASP A 244 24.76 2.06 11.47
N PRO A 245 25.44 1.31 12.36
CA PRO A 245 26.87 1.05 12.23
C PRO A 245 27.22 0.22 10.99
N GLU A 246 26.28 -0.57 10.49
CA GLU A 246 26.44 -1.41 9.31
C GLU A 246 26.00 -0.72 8.02
N GLN A 247 25.53 0.53 8.09
CA GLN A 247 24.98 1.31 6.96
C GLN A 247 23.88 0.56 6.18
N VAL A 248 22.97 -0.04 6.89
CA VAL A 248 21.89 -0.87 6.34
C VAL A 248 20.84 -0.02 5.64
N GLU A 249 20.58 1.19 6.15
CA GLU A 249 19.51 2.07 5.70
C GLU A 249 19.99 3.24 4.84
N ALA A 250 21.04 3.91 5.25
CA ALA A 250 21.45 5.16 4.63
C ALA A 250 22.96 5.29 4.49
N ALA A 251 23.43 5.31 3.26
CA ALA A 251 24.85 5.57 2.98
C ALA A 251 25.30 6.93 3.57
N GLY A 252 26.31 6.87 4.42
CA GLY A 252 27.00 8.06 4.94
C GLY A 252 26.48 8.63 6.24
N VAL A 253 25.39 8.09 6.83
CA VAL A 253 24.89 8.49 8.16
C VAL A 253 24.87 7.27 9.05
N THR A 254 25.69 7.25 10.09
CA THR A 254 25.80 6.12 11.02
C THR A 254 25.08 6.37 12.33
N GLU A 255 24.78 7.62 12.66
CA GLU A 255 24.12 8.00 13.91
C GLU A 255 23.27 9.25 13.70
N ILE A 256 22.09 9.29 14.33
CA ILE A 256 21.22 10.47 14.33
C ILE A 256 20.43 10.49 15.64
N ASP A 257 20.28 11.68 16.25
CA ASP A 257 19.37 11.85 17.37
C ASP A 257 17.93 11.69 16.88
N GLY A 258 17.11 10.95 17.63
CA GLY A 258 15.68 10.85 17.42
C GLY A 258 14.94 12.09 17.89
N MET A 259 13.61 12.03 17.94
CA MET A 259 12.77 13.14 18.40
C MET A 259 12.77 13.30 19.93
N GLY A 260 13.29 12.30 20.68
CA GLY A 260 13.38 12.34 22.15
C GLY A 260 12.04 12.26 22.88
N LEU A 261 10.99 11.82 22.23
CA LEU A 261 9.65 11.69 22.80
C LEU A 261 9.44 10.38 23.56
N LEU A 262 10.22 9.34 23.23
CA LEU A 262 10.27 8.07 23.93
C LEU A 262 11.71 7.75 24.38
N PRO A 263 11.93 7.07 25.52
CA PRO A 263 13.25 6.73 26.02
C PRO A 263 13.83 5.49 25.32
N LEU A 264 13.84 5.47 23.99
CA LEU A 264 14.26 4.35 23.18
C LEU A 264 15.57 4.68 22.45
N GLU A 265 16.41 3.67 22.30
CA GLU A 265 17.57 3.70 21.42
C GLU A 265 17.42 2.59 20.36
N THR A 266 17.57 2.92 19.10
CA THR A 266 17.40 1.97 18.00
C THR A 266 18.75 1.71 17.33
N VAL A 267 19.08 0.44 17.14
CA VAL A 267 20.28 0.01 16.39
C VAL A 267 19.83 -0.74 15.15
N PHE A 268 20.24 -0.29 13.97
CA PHE A 268 20.04 -1.00 12.72
C PHE A 268 21.04 -2.16 12.59
N GLN A 269 20.56 -3.31 12.18
CA GLN A 269 21.35 -4.54 11.97
C GLN A 269 21.00 -5.14 10.63
N GLY A 270 21.93 -5.83 9.99
CA GLY A 270 21.73 -6.45 8.67
C GLY A 270 20.66 -7.56 8.63
N GLU A 271 20.21 -8.03 9.79
CA GLU A 271 19.18 -9.05 9.87
C GLU A 271 17.78 -8.42 9.92
N LYS A 272 16.94 -8.74 8.94
CA LYS A 272 15.57 -8.27 8.85
C LYS A 272 14.64 -9.12 9.70
N VAL A 273 13.88 -8.48 10.59
CA VAL A 273 12.75 -9.12 11.27
C VAL A 273 11.57 -9.14 10.29
N GLN A 274 10.97 -10.31 10.10
CA GLN A 274 9.73 -10.47 9.33
C GLN A 274 8.92 -11.60 9.98
N THR A 275 7.85 -11.25 10.68
CA THR A 275 7.03 -12.19 11.42
C THR A 275 5.58 -11.76 11.49
N GLN A 276 4.68 -12.73 11.46
CA GLN A 276 3.29 -12.53 11.87
C GLN A 276 3.24 -12.48 13.39
N THR A 277 2.50 -11.51 13.93
CA THR A 277 2.37 -11.33 15.38
C THR A 277 0.91 -11.16 15.77
N ASN A 278 0.55 -11.75 16.88
CA ASN A 278 -0.76 -11.59 17.50
C ASN A 278 -0.64 -11.75 19.01
N GLY A 279 -1.57 -11.20 19.74
CA GLY A 279 -1.53 -11.30 21.21
C GLY A 279 -2.61 -10.46 21.88
N VAL A 280 -2.32 -10.12 23.12
CA VAL A 280 -3.19 -9.29 23.95
C VAL A 280 -2.35 -8.14 24.48
N PHE A 281 -2.87 -6.93 24.39
CA PHE A 281 -2.18 -5.75 24.92
C PHE A 281 -2.04 -5.85 26.43
N SER A 282 -0.86 -5.46 26.92
CA SER A 282 -0.55 -5.40 28.33
C SER A 282 0.46 -4.28 28.61
N GLY A 283 0.35 -3.64 29.77
CA GLY A 283 1.28 -2.58 30.18
C GLY A 283 1.08 -1.24 29.44
N VAL A 284 0.01 -1.07 28.69
CA VAL A 284 -0.35 0.20 28.05
C VAL A 284 -0.78 1.19 29.12
N ALA A 285 -0.12 2.35 29.16
CA ALA A 285 -0.42 3.41 30.12
C ALA A 285 -1.09 4.64 29.46
N GLY A 286 -1.55 5.58 30.27
CA GLY A 286 -2.10 6.85 29.81
C GLY A 286 -3.46 6.72 29.12
N LEU A 287 -3.68 7.57 28.10
CA LEU A 287 -4.96 7.73 27.42
C LEU A 287 -5.50 6.43 26.78
N LEU A 288 -4.60 5.56 26.32
CA LEU A 288 -4.94 4.30 25.67
C LEU A 288 -4.90 3.08 26.61
N SER A 289 -4.94 3.28 27.92
CA SER A 289 -4.88 2.19 28.91
C SER A 289 -6.03 1.17 28.77
N GLU A 290 -7.16 1.54 28.20
CA GLU A 290 -8.28 0.63 27.91
C GLU A 290 -7.98 -0.39 26.79
N LEU A 291 -6.84 -0.28 26.11
CA LEU A 291 -6.35 -1.34 25.22
C LEU A 291 -5.91 -2.58 25.98
N ASN A 292 -5.49 -2.46 27.26
CA ASN A 292 -5.09 -3.63 28.04
C ASN A 292 -6.19 -4.70 28.06
N GLY A 293 -5.81 -5.93 27.76
CA GLY A 293 -6.72 -7.06 27.68
C GLY A 293 -7.38 -7.24 26.30
N LYS A 294 -7.24 -6.29 25.36
CA LYS A 294 -7.74 -6.43 24.00
C LYS A 294 -6.76 -7.17 23.12
N ARG A 295 -7.28 -7.84 22.10
CA ARG A 295 -6.46 -8.57 21.14
C ARG A 295 -5.90 -7.62 20.06
N TYR A 296 -4.75 -7.97 19.55
CA TYR A 296 -4.18 -7.40 18.34
C TYR A 296 -3.68 -8.53 17.43
N ALA A 297 -3.68 -8.28 16.14
CA ALA A 297 -3.04 -9.09 15.12
C ALA A 297 -2.36 -8.16 14.11
N GLY A 298 -1.31 -8.66 13.46
CA GLY A 298 -0.58 -7.90 12.47
C GLY A 298 0.74 -8.57 12.11
N TYR A 299 1.68 -7.79 11.62
CA TYR A 299 3.00 -8.30 11.28
C TYR A 299 4.09 -7.25 11.59
N GLU A 300 5.29 -7.74 11.81
CA GLU A 300 6.48 -6.90 11.98
C GLU A 300 7.41 -7.09 10.79
N ILE A 301 7.91 -5.97 10.25
CA ILE A 301 8.85 -5.97 9.14
C ILE A 301 9.81 -4.78 9.28
N HIS A 302 10.96 -5.01 9.93
CA HIS A 302 11.92 -3.95 10.22
C HIS A 302 13.34 -4.49 10.33
N MET A 303 14.35 -3.63 10.27
CA MET A 303 15.77 -3.94 10.44
C MET A 303 16.35 -3.37 11.73
N GLY A 304 15.83 -2.26 12.24
CA GLY A 304 16.23 -1.67 13.52
C GLY A 304 15.62 -2.41 14.70
N ARG A 305 16.38 -2.53 15.79
CA ARG A 305 15.92 -3.09 17.07
C ARG A 305 16.04 -2.04 18.16
N SER A 306 15.02 -1.94 18.99
CA SER A 306 15.01 -1.08 20.18
C SER A 306 14.91 -1.98 21.41
N GLU A 307 15.96 -2.01 22.25
CA GLU A 307 16.04 -2.95 23.39
C GLU A 307 14.98 -2.67 24.45
N GLU A 308 14.59 -1.40 24.62
CA GLU A 308 13.57 -0.99 25.59
C GLU A 308 12.13 -1.24 25.10
N ALA A 309 11.95 -1.56 23.81
CA ALA A 309 10.64 -1.86 23.25
C ALA A 309 10.09 -3.16 23.86
N ARG A 310 9.07 -3.05 24.69
CA ARG A 310 8.43 -4.20 25.35
C ARG A 310 6.97 -4.28 24.94
N GLY A 311 6.55 -5.48 24.50
CA GLY A 311 5.17 -5.74 24.06
C GLY A 311 4.84 -5.10 22.71
N ALA A 312 3.58 -5.25 22.30
CA ALA A 312 3.11 -4.76 21.01
C ALA A 312 2.97 -3.22 20.94
N LEU A 313 2.81 -2.58 22.09
CA LEU A 313 2.65 -1.13 22.20
C LEU A 313 3.44 -0.60 23.39
N PHE A 314 4.39 0.27 23.10
CA PHE A 314 5.12 1.02 24.12
C PHE A 314 4.47 2.40 24.32
N SER A 315 4.42 2.88 25.57
CA SER A 315 3.76 4.16 25.86
C SER A 315 4.49 4.96 26.92
N MET A 316 4.54 6.28 26.72
CA MET A 316 4.98 7.25 27.73
C MET A 316 4.13 8.53 27.61
N GLY A 317 3.33 8.83 28.62
CA GLY A 317 2.40 9.96 28.61
C GLY A 317 1.34 9.82 27.49
N ASN A 318 1.38 10.73 26.54
CA ASN A 318 0.50 10.75 25.35
C ASN A 318 1.21 10.29 24.07
N VAL A 319 2.40 9.71 24.20
CA VAL A 319 3.20 9.19 23.07
C VAL A 319 3.23 7.68 23.10
N TYR A 320 2.93 7.08 21.95
CA TYR A 320 2.79 5.64 21.76
C TYR A 320 3.60 5.19 20.57
N GLY A 321 4.06 3.95 20.60
CA GLY A 321 4.79 3.38 19.45
C GLY A 321 4.69 1.87 19.38
N SER A 322 4.67 1.36 18.17
CA SER A 322 4.57 -0.07 17.87
C SER A 322 5.41 -0.45 16.66
N TYR A 323 5.97 -1.65 16.68
CA TYR A 323 6.54 -2.26 15.47
C TYR A 323 5.50 -2.97 14.61
N VAL A 324 4.31 -3.22 15.17
CA VAL A 324 3.26 -4.00 14.52
C VAL A 324 2.54 -3.17 13.46
N HIS A 325 2.62 -3.60 12.21
CA HIS A 325 1.77 -3.15 11.11
C HIS A 325 0.42 -3.86 11.19
N GLY A 326 -0.66 -3.19 10.75
CA GLY A 326 -2.03 -3.71 10.90
C GLY A 326 -2.57 -3.65 12.33
N ILE A 327 -1.87 -3.00 13.26
CA ILE A 327 -2.28 -2.92 14.68
C ILE A 327 -3.67 -2.31 14.88
N PHE A 328 -4.15 -1.50 13.93
CA PHE A 328 -5.47 -0.86 13.95
C PHE A 328 -6.55 -1.65 13.21
N ASP A 329 -6.22 -2.78 12.56
CA ASP A 329 -7.16 -3.54 11.74
C ASP A 329 -8.26 -4.19 12.59
N GLU A 330 -7.91 -4.59 13.83
CA GLU A 330 -8.90 -5.05 14.80
C GLU A 330 -9.83 -3.89 15.18
N GLN A 331 -11.13 -4.05 14.87
CA GLN A 331 -12.14 -3.01 15.10
C GLN A 331 -12.13 -2.49 16.54
N GLU A 332 -11.94 -3.40 17.50
CA GLU A 332 -11.93 -3.07 18.93
C GLU A 332 -10.76 -2.15 19.31
N VAL A 333 -9.62 -2.24 18.59
CA VAL A 333 -8.46 -1.36 18.80
C VAL A 333 -8.75 0.04 18.29
N ALA A 334 -9.22 0.15 17.05
CA ALA A 334 -9.60 1.44 16.45
C ALA A 334 -10.69 2.14 17.27
N ASP A 335 -11.75 1.42 17.67
CA ASP A 335 -12.83 1.93 18.52
C ASP A 335 -12.32 2.48 19.84
N THR A 336 -11.40 1.75 20.50
CA THR A 336 -10.86 2.15 21.79
C THR A 336 -10.04 3.44 21.67
N ILE A 337 -9.22 3.56 20.64
CA ILE A 337 -8.46 4.79 20.38
C ILE A 337 -9.41 5.96 20.14
N LEU A 338 -10.40 5.78 19.29
CA LEU A 338 -11.39 6.83 18.98
C LEU A 338 -12.23 7.21 20.21
N LYS A 339 -12.65 6.26 21.05
CA LYS A 339 -13.32 6.53 22.33
C LYS A 339 -12.47 7.38 23.26
N ALA A 340 -11.17 7.06 23.35
CA ALA A 340 -10.23 7.84 24.15
C ALA A 340 -10.08 9.28 23.62
N LEU A 341 -10.00 9.47 22.29
CA LEU A 341 -9.96 10.80 21.68
C LEU A 341 -11.26 11.57 21.90
N CYS A 342 -12.42 10.92 21.74
CA CYS A 342 -13.73 11.51 22.00
C CYS A 342 -13.87 11.95 23.46
N THR A 343 -13.48 11.10 24.41
CA THR A 343 -13.50 11.42 25.85
C THR A 343 -12.63 12.64 26.13
N LYS A 344 -11.43 12.68 25.60
CA LYS A 344 -10.50 13.81 25.74
C LYS A 344 -11.08 15.10 25.17
N LYS A 345 -11.79 15.02 24.06
CA LYS A 345 -12.41 16.19 23.38
C LYS A 345 -13.77 16.56 23.96
N GLY A 346 -14.36 15.73 24.82
CA GLY A 346 -15.68 15.96 25.40
C GLY A 346 -16.84 15.73 24.45
N VAL A 347 -16.68 14.81 23.47
CA VAL A 347 -17.70 14.44 22.48
C VAL A 347 -18.08 12.97 22.64
N SER A 348 -19.29 12.58 22.20
CA SER A 348 -19.74 11.19 22.24
C SER A 348 -19.13 10.38 21.12
N PHE A 349 -18.76 9.12 21.39
CA PHE A 349 -18.27 8.20 20.36
C PHE A 349 -19.32 7.90 19.29
N GLU A 350 -20.61 7.83 19.68
CA GLU A 350 -21.74 7.60 18.76
C GLU A 350 -21.86 8.73 17.72
N SER A 351 -21.40 9.93 18.05
CA SER A 351 -21.42 11.07 17.11
C SER A 351 -20.42 10.94 15.98
N LEU A 352 -19.48 9.99 16.03
CA LEU A 352 -18.57 9.72 14.93
C LEU A 352 -19.28 9.12 13.71
N GLY A 353 -20.45 8.50 13.92
CA GLY A 353 -21.11 7.70 12.88
C GLY A 353 -20.21 6.52 12.48
N SER A 354 -20.78 5.36 12.32
CA SER A 354 -20.04 4.22 11.77
C SER A 354 -20.79 3.72 10.54
N PHE A 355 -20.05 3.32 9.53
CA PHE A 355 -20.60 2.56 8.44
C PHE A 355 -19.97 1.17 8.40
N ASP A 356 -20.68 0.19 7.88
CA ASP A 356 -20.15 -1.13 7.67
C ASP A 356 -19.09 -1.09 6.57
N ALA A 357 -17.83 -0.97 6.99
CA ALA A 357 -16.67 -0.86 6.10
C ALA A 357 -16.53 -2.10 5.20
N ARG A 358 -16.88 -3.29 5.72
CA ARG A 358 -16.83 -4.52 4.93
C ARG A 358 -17.90 -4.49 3.82
N ALA A 359 -19.13 -4.20 4.17
CA ALA A 359 -20.20 -4.06 3.19
C ALA A 359 -19.95 -2.91 2.21
N TYR A 360 -19.31 -1.83 2.65
CA TYR A 360 -18.87 -0.75 1.76
C TYR A 360 -17.82 -1.24 0.76
N LYS A 361 -16.77 -1.93 1.24
CA LYS A 361 -15.68 -2.46 0.40
C LYS A 361 -16.21 -3.47 -0.61
N GLU A 362 -17.08 -4.39 -0.18
CA GLU A 362 -17.75 -5.33 -1.09
C GLU A 362 -18.51 -4.58 -2.19
N ARG A 363 -19.27 -3.54 -1.84
CA ARG A 363 -19.96 -2.71 -2.85
C ARG A 363 -18.99 -2.02 -3.82
N GLN A 364 -17.80 -1.59 -3.38
CA GLN A 364 -16.81 -1.02 -4.29
C GLN A 364 -16.24 -2.07 -5.26
N TYR A 365 -16.02 -3.30 -4.79
CA TYR A 365 -15.63 -4.41 -5.66
C TYR A 365 -16.75 -4.80 -6.64
N ASP A 366 -18.01 -4.81 -6.21
CA ASP A 366 -19.15 -5.05 -7.09
C ASP A 366 -19.26 -3.99 -8.19
N LEU A 367 -19.09 -2.71 -7.83
CA LEU A 367 -19.07 -1.60 -8.80
C LEU A 367 -17.95 -1.76 -9.83
N LEU A 368 -16.75 -2.15 -9.39
CA LEU A 368 -15.63 -2.44 -10.28
C LEU A 368 -15.96 -3.62 -11.19
N ALA A 369 -16.43 -4.73 -10.63
CA ALA A 369 -16.74 -5.95 -11.37
C ALA A 369 -17.82 -5.70 -12.44
N ASP A 370 -18.88 -4.99 -12.11
CA ASP A 370 -19.98 -4.67 -13.03
C ASP A 370 -19.51 -3.77 -14.17
N ALA A 371 -18.68 -2.76 -13.87
CA ALA A 371 -18.17 -1.86 -14.90
C ALA A 371 -17.17 -2.56 -15.82
N VAL A 372 -16.29 -3.42 -15.28
CA VAL A 372 -15.36 -4.24 -16.07
C VAL A 372 -16.15 -5.21 -16.97
N ARG A 373 -17.15 -5.90 -16.42
CA ARG A 373 -18.03 -6.82 -17.16
C ARG A 373 -18.77 -6.12 -18.29
N ALA A 374 -19.26 -4.90 -18.05
CA ALA A 374 -19.94 -4.10 -19.08
C ALA A 374 -18.97 -3.55 -20.15
N GLY A 375 -17.70 -3.34 -19.81
CA GLY A 375 -16.67 -2.83 -20.70
C GLY A 375 -16.00 -3.88 -21.58
N LEU A 376 -16.06 -5.16 -21.21
CA LEU A 376 -15.41 -6.27 -21.89
C LEU A 376 -16.37 -7.05 -22.79
N ASP A 377 -15.85 -7.62 -23.89
CA ASP A 377 -16.50 -8.69 -24.66
C ASP A 377 -16.43 -10.01 -23.86
N MET A 378 -17.37 -10.19 -22.93
CA MET A 378 -17.41 -11.37 -22.08
C MET A 378 -17.49 -12.70 -22.84
N PRO A 379 -18.24 -12.82 -23.97
CA PRO A 379 -18.16 -13.99 -24.84
C PRO A 379 -16.74 -14.30 -25.32
N LEU A 380 -15.98 -13.30 -25.73
CA LEU A 380 -14.57 -13.49 -26.10
C LEU A 380 -13.73 -13.92 -24.90
N ILE A 381 -13.92 -13.30 -23.74
CA ILE A 381 -13.20 -13.66 -22.49
C ILE A 381 -13.44 -15.13 -22.14
N TYR A 382 -14.67 -15.61 -22.21
CA TYR A 382 -14.96 -17.02 -21.93
C TYR A 382 -14.36 -17.98 -22.95
N ARG A 383 -14.33 -17.61 -24.23
CA ARG A 383 -13.63 -18.41 -25.26
C ARG A 383 -12.12 -18.48 -25.01
N ILE A 384 -11.53 -17.36 -24.56
CA ILE A 384 -10.10 -17.33 -24.19
C ILE A 384 -9.84 -18.27 -22.99
N LEU A 385 -10.69 -18.20 -21.94
CA LEU A 385 -10.60 -19.08 -20.78
C LEU A 385 -10.69 -20.57 -21.17
N ASN A 386 -11.63 -20.89 -22.08
CA ASN A 386 -11.82 -22.26 -22.57
C ASN A 386 -10.78 -22.71 -23.60
N ARG A 387 -9.80 -21.83 -23.95
CA ARG A 387 -8.78 -22.10 -24.98
C ARG A 387 -9.36 -22.38 -26.36
N GLU A 388 -10.45 -21.68 -26.72
CA GLU A 388 -11.15 -21.81 -28.01
C GLU A 388 -10.66 -20.77 -29.05
N VAL A 389 -9.67 -19.95 -28.70
CA VAL A 389 -9.07 -18.89 -29.55
C VAL A 389 -7.56 -18.85 -29.42
#